data_e77f10440545f042bdd5c4fbd20d9ef6
#
_entry.id   e77f10440545f042bdd5c4fbd20d9ef6
#
_cell.length_a   1.000
_cell.length_b   1.000
_cell.length_c   1.000
_cell.angle_alpha   90.00
_cell.angle_beta   90.00
_cell.angle_gamma   90.00
#
_symmetry.space_group_name_H-M   'P 1'
#
loop_
_entity.id
_entity.type
_entity.pdbx_description
1 polymer ?
#
loop_
_entity_poly.entity_id
_entity_poly.type
_entity_poly.pdbx_seq_one_letter_code
_entity_poly.pdbx_strand_id
1 'polypeptide(L)'
;MNFISIDAVSEKANTSLFLNNECVFEYDDCKNSSFIPKAINSCLSKTNTDISQLDFIAVTICPGSYTGIRVAISISQGIAYSLSIPLVPINTMNYIYSQIDEKNNDDVVGIPTYGENLFYFKVQDGPNRVGSVKNISNFKDKKVFGVQLEKYNDIIDYQKVDFSSKSIGLYALKNYEDLKTLDLNVVSPVYLDNFMLKK
;
A
#
# COMPACT_ATOMS: atom_id res chain seq x y z
N MET A 1 -1.94 2.86 20.49
CA MET A 1 -3.11 2.56 19.64
C MET A 1 -3.06 1.11 19.19
N ASN A 2 -4.23 0.51 19.01
CA ASN A 2 -4.41 -0.84 18.52
C ASN A 2 -4.99 -0.75 17.11
N PHE A 3 -4.42 -1.39 16.13
CA PHE A 3 -4.91 -1.27 14.76
C PHE A 3 -4.45 -2.42 13.88
N ILE A 4 -5.13 -2.58 12.77
CA ILE A 4 -4.74 -3.51 11.70
C ILE A 4 -4.23 -2.70 10.51
N SER A 5 -3.12 -3.16 9.93
CA SER A 5 -2.58 -2.67 8.67
C SER A 5 -2.76 -3.72 7.59
N ILE A 6 -3.32 -3.32 6.44
CA ILE A 6 -3.60 -4.19 5.30
C ILE A 6 -2.85 -3.69 4.07
N ASP A 7 -1.96 -4.53 3.54
CA ASP A 7 -1.36 -4.34 2.23
C ASP A 7 -2.03 -5.25 1.20
N ALA A 8 -2.47 -4.68 0.09
CA ALA A 8 -3.03 -5.39 -1.05
C ALA A 8 -2.50 -4.88 -2.39
N VAL A 9 -1.34 -4.23 -2.38
CA VAL A 9 -0.66 -3.71 -3.58
C VAL A 9 -0.02 -4.85 -4.36
N SER A 10 0.58 -5.78 -3.65
CA SER A 10 1.24 -6.96 -4.23
C SER A 10 0.21 -8.04 -4.63
N GLU A 11 0.68 -9.05 -5.36
CA GLU A 11 -0.12 -10.25 -5.65
C GLU A 11 -0.55 -10.99 -4.39
N LYS A 12 0.26 -10.89 -3.34
CA LYS A 12 -0.01 -11.44 -2.01
C LYS A 12 -0.48 -10.30 -1.09
N ALA A 13 -1.70 -10.40 -0.61
CA ALA A 13 -2.16 -9.49 0.42
C ALA A 13 -1.58 -9.89 1.79
N ASN A 14 -1.13 -8.92 2.56
CA ASN A 14 -0.58 -9.15 3.90
C ASN A 14 -1.33 -8.30 4.93
N THR A 15 -1.31 -8.76 6.18
CA THR A 15 -2.03 -8.10 7.28
C THR A 15 -1.20 -8.15 8.56
N SER A 16 -1.05 -7.02 9.23
CA SER A 16 -0.36 -6.94 10.52
C SER A 16 -1.27 -6.37 11.59
N LEU A 17 -1.19 -6.91 12.79
CA LEU A 17 -1.86 -6.39 13.98
C LEU A 17 -0.85 -5.64 14.84
N PHE A 18 -1.22 -4.46 15.24
CA PHE A 18 -0.50 -3.61 16.17
C PHE A 18 -1.30 -3.47 17.47
N LEU A 19 -0.63 -3.66 18.59
CA LEU A 19 -1.18 -3.41 19.93
C LEU A 19 -0.22 -2.46 20.67
N ASN A 20 -0.78 -1.42 21.27
CA ASN A 20 0.00 -0.39 21.97
C ASN A 20 1.12 0.22 21.09
N ASN A 21 0.84 0.42 19.81
CA ASN A 21 1.76 0.93 18.78
C ASN A 21 2.88 -0.05 18.34
N GLU A 22 2.88 -1.28 18.83
CA GLU A 22 3.87 -2.30 18.45
C GLU A 22 3.23 -3.37 17.55
N CYS A 23 3.93 -3.79 16.50
CA CYS A 23 3.50 -4.89 15.65
C CYS A 23 3.67 -6.21 16.41
N VAL A 24 2.56 -6.82 16.81
CA VAL A 24 2.56 -8.06 17.59
C VAL A 24 2.36 -9.31 16.75
N PHE A 25 1.79 -9.17 15.56
CA PHE A 25 1.59 -10.30 14.66
C PHE A 25 1.52 -9.82 13.20
N GLU A 26 2.16 -10.56 12.31
CA GLU A 26 2.10 -10.38 10.86
C GLU A 26 1.64 -11.67 10.19
N TYR A 27 0.62 -11.57 9.35
CA TYR A 27 0.13 -12.67 8.53
C TYR A 27 0.57 -12.44 7.08
N ASP A 28 1.53 -13.22 6.61
CA ASP A 28 2.19 -13.09 5.30
C ASP A 28 1.89 -14.25 4.33
N ASP A 29 1.01 -15.20 4.74
CA ASP A 29 0.61 -16.37 3.95
C ASP A 29 -0.67 -16.14 3.11
N CYS A 30 -0.97 -14.90 2.77
CA CYS A 30 -2.08 -14.59 1.85
C CYS A 30 -1.68 -14.92 0.41
N LYS A 31 -2.38 -15.84 -0.21
CA LYS A 31 -2.19 -16.15 -1.64
C LYS A 31 -2.75 -15.05 -2.55
N ASN A 32 -3.80 -14.40 -2.12
CA ASN A 32 -4.46 -13.28 -2.82
C ASN A 32 -5.39 -12.53 -1.86
N SER A 33 -6.02 -11.47 -2.33
CA SER A 33 -6.89 -10.60 -1.51
C SER A 33 -8.12 -11.28 -0.90
N SER A 34 -8.59 -12.42 -1.43
CA SER A 34 -9.71 -13.16 -0.83
C SER A 34 -9.38 -13.76 0.54
N PHE A 35 -8.08 -13.85 0.88
CA PHE A 35 -7.60 -14.31 2.19
C PHE A 35 -7.57 -13.22 3.26
N ILE A 36 -7.78 -11.94 2.93
CA ILE A 36 -7.75 -10.83 3.89
C ILE A 36 -8.65 -11.09 5.11
N PRO A 37 -9.91 -11.54 5.00
CA PRO A 37 -10.73 -11.83 6.17
C PRO A 37 -10.12 -12.92 7.06
N LYS A 38 -9.54 -13.95 6.47
CA LYS A 38 -8.85 -15.02 7.20
C LYS A 38 -7.60 -14.49 7.89
N ALA A 39 -6.83 -13.62 7.24
CA ALA A 39 -5.64 -13.00 7.80
C ALA A 39 -5.99 -12.13 9.01
N ILE A 40 -7.01 -11.29 8.91
CA ILE A 40 -7.53 -10.48 10.02
C ILE A 40 -7.95 -11.38 11.19
N ASN A 41 -8.78 -12.40 10.93
CA ASN A 41 -9.20 -13.33 11.98
C ASN A 41 -8.01 -14.06 12.61
N SER A 42 -7.00 -14.42 11.82
CA SER A 42 -5.78 -15.07 12.34
C SER A 42 -4.97 -14.12 13.23
N CYS A 43 -4.82 -12.85 12.85
CA CYS A 43 -4.17 -11.84 13.66
C CYS A 43 -4.88 -11.70 15.02
N LEU A 44 -6.19 -11.53 15.03
CA LEU A 44 -7.00 -11.35 16.23
C LEU A 44 -6.97 -12.61 17.14
N SER A 45 -7.20 -13.78 16.55
CA SER A 45 -7.28 -15.03 17.34
C SER A 45 -5.93 -15.46 17.91
N LYS A 46 -4.81 -15.26 17.18
CA LYS A 46 -3.46 -15.60 17.67
C LYS A 46 -3.00 -14.72 18.81
N THR A 47 -3.51 -13.51 18.90
CA THR A 47 -3.16 -12.54 19.96
C THR A 47 -4.24 -12.44 21.04
N ASN A 48 -5.33 -13.20 20.92
CA ASN A 48 -6.50 -13.14 21.80
C ASN A 48 -7.06 -11.69 21.91
N THR A 49 -7.10 -10.98 20.79
CA THR A 49 -7.58 -9.60 20.70
C THR A 49 -8.99 -9.58 20.13
N ASP A 50 -9.90 -8.84 20.76
CA ASP A 50 -11.23 -8.59 20.23
C ASP A 50 -11.17 -7.47 19.18
N ILE A 51 -11.89 -7.61 18.07
CA ILE A 51 -11.92 -6.62 16.99
C ILE A 51 -12.41 -5.25 17.47
N SER A 52 -13.27 -5.20 18.49
CA SER A 52 -13.76 -3.95 19.09
C SER A 52 -12.69 -3.14 19.83
N GLN A 53 -11.50 -3.72 20.05
CA GLN A 53 -10.37 -3.04 20.67
C GLN A 53 -9.52 -2.23 19.67
N LEU A 54 -9.88 -2.26 18.38
CA LEU A 54 -9.16 -1.52 17.34
C LEU A 54 -9.53 -0.03 17.38
N ASP A 55 -8.51 0.81 17.28
CA ASP A 55 -8.65 2.27 17.22
C ASP A 55 -8.79 2.78 15.78
N PHE A 56 -8.22 2.08 14.79
CA PHE A 56 -8.31 2.40 13.35
C PHE A 56 -7.90 1.23 12.46
N ILE A 57 -8.11 1.37 11.15
CA ILE A 57 -7.59 0.46 10.12
C ILE A 57 -6.71 1.24 9.16
N ALA A 58 -5.47 0.78 8.93
CA ALA A 58 -4.62 1.27 7.85
C ALA A 58 -4.77 0.38 6.62
N VAL A 59 -4.89 0.99 5.44
CA VAL A 59 -5.07 0.24 4.19
C VAL A 59 -4.39 0.93 3.01
N THR A 60 -3.67 0.16 2.19
CA THR A 60 -3.11 0.66 0.93
C THR A 60 -4.22 0.92 -0.09
N ILE A 61 -4.18 2.09 -0.76
CA ILE A 61 -5.24 2.52 -1.67
C ILE A 61 -4.82 2.63 -3.14
N CYS A 62 -3.52 2.68 -3.46
CA CYS A 62 -3.03 2.91 -4.83
C CYS A 62 -1.50 3.01 -4.90
N PRO A 63 -0.93 2.82 -6.09
CA PRO A 63 -1.29 1.86 -7.13
C PRO A 63 -0.95 0.43 -6.71
N GLY A 64 -1.45 -0.57 -7.44
CA GLY A 64 -1.19 -1.98 -7.16
C GLY A 64 -2.24 -2.89 -7.80
N SER A 65 -2.43 -4.07 -7.23
CA SER A 65 -3.41 -5.06 -7.71
C SER A 65 -4.83 -4.46 -7.79
N TYR A 66 -5.38 -4.38 -9.00
CA TYR A 66 -6.71 -3.78 -9.25
C TYR A 66 -7.83 -4.38 -8.39
N THR A 67 -7.88 -5.71 -8.30
CA THR A 67 -8.86 -6.42 -7.48
C THR A 67 -8.49 -6.37 -6.01
N GLY A 68 -7.21 -6.56 -5.70
CA GLY A 68 -6.69 -6.63 -4.33
C GLY A 68 -7.01 -5.37 -3.53
N ILE A 69 -6.70 -4.20 -4.08
CA ILE A 69 -6.93 -2.92 -3.43
C ILE A 69 -8.42 -2.68 -3.17
N ARG A 70 -9.30 -3.00 -4.11
CA ARG A 70 -10.75 -2.86 -3.93
C ARG A 70 -11.29 -3.74 -2.81
N VAL A 71 -10.86 -5.00 -2.77
CA VAL A 71 -11.25 -5.94 -1.72
C VAL A 71 -10.75 -5.43 -0.37
N ALA A 72 -9.50 -5.02 -0.28
CA ALA A 72 -8.91 -4.48 0.96
C ALA A 72 -9.67 -3.24 1.47
N ILE A 73 -9.93 -2.27 0.59
CA ILE A 73 -10.69 -1.06 0.94
C ILE A 73 -12.10 -1.41 1.41
N SER A 74 -12.83 -2.27 0.68
CA SER A 74 -14.20 -2.63 1.04
C SER A 74 -14.29 -3.33 2.40
N ILE A 75 -13.35 -4.24 2.69
CA ILE A 75 -13.26 -4.90 3.99
C ILE A 75 -12.94 -3.87 5.08
N SER A 76 -11.96 -3.01 4.85
CA SER A 76 -11.55 -1.97 5.80
C SER A 76 -12.68 -0.99 6.10
N GLN A 77 -13.42 -0.56 5.08
CA GLN A 77 -14.60 0.29 5.21
C GLN A 77 -15.70 -0.40 6.03
N GLY A 78 -15.97 -1.69 5.75
CA GLY A 78 -16.97 -2.45 6.48
C GLY A 78 -16.64 -2.57 7.99
N ILE A 79 -15.38 -2.85 8.33
CA ILE A 79 -14.92 -2.92 9.73
C ILE A 79 -14.97 -1.53 10.37
N ALA A 80 -14.40 -0.51 9.72
CA ALA A 80 -14.35 0.85 10.24
C ALA A 80 -15.77 1.42 10.48
N TYR A 81 -16.69 1.17 9.56
CA TYR A 81 -18.09 1.55 9.71
C TYR A 81 -18.75 0.87 10.92
N SER A 82 -18.57 -0.45 11.06
CA SER A 82 -19.21 -1.22 12.13
C SER A 82 -18.71 -0.85 13.52
N LEU A 83 -17.44 -0.44 13.62
CA LEU A 83 -16.80 -0.05 14.88
C LEU A 83 -16.80 1.47 15.12
N SER A 84 -17.25 2.26 14.15
CA SER A 84 -17.19 3.73 14.19
C SER A 84 -15.76 4.27 14.40
N ILE A 85 -14.76 3.63 13.80
CA ILE A 85 -13.35 4.00 13.88
C ILE A 85 -12.85 4.57 12.54
N PRO A 86 -11.79 5.41 12.54
CA PRO A 86 -11.26 5.97 11.31
C PRO A 86 -10.53 4.95 10.42
N LEU A 87 -10.43 5.27 9.14
CA LEU A 87 -9.46 4.69 8.21
C LEU A 87 -8.24 5.58 8.08
N VAL A 88 -7.10 4.94 7.80
CA VAL A 88 -5.84 5.59 7.43
C VAL A 88 -5.45 5.08 6.05
N PRO A 89 -5.86 5.78 4.98
CA PRO A 89 -5.55 5.39 3.60
C PRO A 89 -4.10 5.70 3.25
N ILE A 90 -3.36 4.70 2.79
CA ILE A 90 -1.94 4.83 2.45
C ILE A 90 -1.76 4.81 0.93
N ASN A 91 -1.33 5.94 0.38
CA ASN A 91 -0.88 5.98 -1.00
C ASN A 91 0.51 5.33 -1.10
N THR A 92 0.59 4.23 -1.84
CA THR A 92 1.81 3.42 -1.96
C THR A 92 2.99 4.20 -2.55
N MET A 93 2.73 5.07 -3.52
CA MET A 93 3.78 5.88 -4.15
C MET A 93 4.36 6.91 -3.17
N ASN A 94 3.50 7.53 -2.35
CA ASN A 94 3.94 8.45 -1.29
C ASN A 94 4.73 7.72 -0.20
N TYR A 95 4.29 6.51 0.15
CA TYR A 95 5.04 5.66 1.07
C TYR A 95 6.45 5.38 0.53
N ILE A 96 6.57 4.89 -0.71
CA ILE A 96 7.87 4.61 -1.34
C ILE A 96 8.75 5.87 -1.35
N TYR A 97 8.19 7.00 -1.76
CA TYR A 97 8.91 8.28 -1.77
C TYR A 97 9.44 8.67 -0.38
N SER A 98 8.69 8.37 0.67
CA SER A 98 9.11 8.66 2.05
C SER A 98 10.28 7.81 2.54
N GLN A 99 10.55 6.67 1.88
CA GLN A 99 11.66 5.77 2.21
C GLN A 99 12.97 6.11 1.47
N ILE A 100 12.97 7.14 0.64
CA ILE A 100 14.17 7.58 -0.09
C ILE A 100 14.93 8.56 0.77
N ASP A 101 16.12 8.15 1.26
CA ASP A 101 16.99 8.99 2.08
C ASP A 101 17.63 10.09 1.24
N GLU A 102 18.32 9.72 0.14
CA GLU A 102 18.95 10.65 -0.78
C GLU A 102 18.14 10.78 -2.05
N LYS A 103 17.49 11.93 -2.22
CA LYS A 103 16.59 12.22 -3.33
C LYS A 103 17.33 12.96 -4.45
N ASN A 104 17.53 12.27 -5.57
CA ASN A 104 18.03 12.92 -6.79
C ASN A 104 16.88 13.22 -7.75
N ASN A 105 16.98 14.33 -8.47
CA ASN A 105 15.93 14.80 -9.35
C ASN A 105 15.61 13.83 -10.50
N ASP A 106 16.60 13.07 -10.95
CA ASP A 106 16.47 12.09 -12.02
C ASP A 106 15.91 10.74 -11.58
N ASP A 107 15.87 10.50 -10.27
CA ASP A 107 15.35 9.27 -9.69
C ASP A 107 13.84 9.14 -9.93
N VAL A 108 13.36 7.91 -9.89
CA VAL A 108 11.98 7.57 -10.19
C VAL A 108 11.39 6.73 -9.06
N VAL A 109 10.16 7.02 -8.67
CA VAL A 109 9.33 6.11 -7.88
C VAL A 109 8.49 5.31 -8.86
N GLY A 110 8.50 3.98 -8.74
CA GLY A 110 7.81 3.11 -9.69
C GLY A 110 7.21 1.86 -9.08
N ILE A 111 6.03 1.48 -9.57
CA ILE A 111 5.35 0.23 -9.21
C ILE A 111 4.93 -0.47 -10.50
N PRO A 112 5.16 -1.80 -10.62
CA PRO A 112 4.77 -2.52 -11.83
C PRO A 112 3.24 -2.50 -12.01
N THR A 113 2.83 -2.44 -13.26
CA THR A 113 1.44 -2.59 -13.67
C THR A 113 1.34 -3.59 -14.81
N TYR A 114 0.22 -3.65 -15.51
CA TYR A 114 -0.03 -4.62 -16.56
C TYR A 114 1.04 -4.59 -17.67
N GLY A 115 1.49 -5.75 -18.08
CA GLY A 115 2.56 -5.92 -19.06
C GLY A 115 3.92 -5.48 -18.52
N GLU A 116 4.69 -4.78 -19.34
CA GLU A 116 6.00 -4.23 -18.99
C GLU A 116 5.91 -2.73 -18.69
N ASN A 117 4.86 -2.31 -17.99
CA ASN A 117 4.65 -0.91 -17.70
C ASN A 117 4.81 -0.63 -16.20
N LEU A 118 5.19 0.61 -15.88
CA LEU A 118 5.25 1.14 -14.53
C LEU A 118 4.23 2.27 -14.35
N PHE A 119 3.55 2.27 -13.21
CA PHE A 119 3.10 3.51 -12.60
C PHE A 119 4.31 4.22 -12.05
N TYR A 120 4.52 5.49 -12.39
CA TYR A 120 5.71 6.21 -11.96
C TYR A 120 5.44 7.69 -11.74
N PHE A 121 6.28 8.31 -10.93
CA PHE A 121 6.56 9.75 -10.95
C PHE A 121 8.06 10.00 -10.73
N LYS A 122 8.55 11.15 -11.15
CA LYS A 122 9.94 11.54 -10.87
C LYS A 122 10.07 12.10 -9.47
N VAL A 123 11.15 11.79 -8.78
CA VAL A 123 11.41 12.24 -7.41
C VAL A 123 11.35 13.78 -7.31
N GLN A 124 11.82 14.52 -8.32
CA GLN A 124 11.72 15.98 -8.39
C GLN A 124 10.30 16.53 -8.35
N ASP A 125 9.29 15.75 -8.77
CA ASP A 125 7.89 16.18 -8.80
C ASP A 125 7.25 16.13 -7.40
N GLY A 126 7.92 15.48 -6.44
CA GLY A 126 7.47 15.33 -5.07
C GLY A 126 6.31 14.33 -4.90
N PRO A 127 5.92 14.10 -3.65
CA PRO A 127 4.78 13.25 -3.32
C PRO A 127 3.46 13.92 -3.74
N ASN A 128 2.36 13.13 -3.76
CA ASN A 128 1.02 13.57 -4.13
C ASN A 128 0.80 13.92 -5.62
N ARG A 129 1.76 13.66 -6.48
CA ARG A 129 1.52 13.70 -7.92
C ARG A 129 0.75 12.47 -8.37
N VAL A 130 -0.18 12.67 -9.28
CA VAL A 130 -0.80 11.57 -10.02
C VAL A 130 0.29 11.00 -10.91
N GLY A 131 0.70 9.77 -10.65
CA GLY A 131 1.72 9.10 -11.45
C GLY A 131 1.23 8.90 -12.88
N SER A 132 2.16 8.77 -13.80
CA SER A 132 1.88 8.38 -15.19
C SER A 132 2.21 6.90 -15.39
N VAL A 133 1.78 6.34 -16.53
CA VAL A 133 2.14 4.98 -16.93
C VAL A 133 3.07 5.03 -18.14
N LYS A 134 4.20 4.33 -18.06
CA LYS A 134 5.14 4.16 -19.19
C LYS A 134 5.73 2.76 -19.18
N ASN A 135 6.15 2.30 -20.38
CA ASN A 135 6.90 1.07 -20.50
C ASN A 135 8.24 1.17 -19.74
N ILE A 136 8.66 0.08 -19.12
CA ILE A 136 9.88 -0.01 -18.31
C ILE A 136 11.14 0.40 -19.09
N SER A 137 11.18 0.14 -20.39
CA SER A 137 12.30 0.50 -21.26
C SER A 137 12.58 2.02 -21.32
N ASN A 138 11.59 2.86 -20.98
CA ASN A 138 11.78 4.31 -20.87
C ASN A 138 12.62 4.73 -19.66
N PHE A 139 12.88 3.80 -18.75
CA PHE A 139 13.66 4.02 -17.53
C PHE A 139 15.01 3.30 -17.56
N LYS A 140 15.47 2.93 -18.77
CA LYS A 140 16.77 2.29 -18.95
C LYS A 140 17.85 3.10 -18.23
N ASP A 141 18.68 2.40 -17.45
CA ASP A 141 19.77 2.97 -16.66
C ASP A 141 19.33 4.04 -15.63
N LYS A 142 18.02 4.16 -15.36
CA LYS A 142 17.51 5.05 -14.31
C LYS A 142 17.42 4.32 -12.97
N LYS A 143 17.72 5.03 -11.90
CA LYS A 143 17.45 4.57 -10.54
C LYS A 143 15.95 4.61 -10.27
N VAL A 144 15.36 3.45 -9.98
CA VAL A 144 13.93 3.28 -9.74
C VAL A 144 13.70 2.69 -8.37
N PHE A 145 13.15 3.49 -7.47
CA PHE A 145 12.71 3.04 -6.14
C PHE A 145 11.31 2.44 -6.25
N GLY A 146 11.13 1.25 -5.72
CA GLY A 146 9.84 0.59 -5.87
C GLY A 146 9.75 -0.77 -5.20
N VAL A 147 8.75 -1.52 -5.62
CA VAL A 147 8.47 -2.88 -5.14
C VAL A 147 8.21 -3.81 -6.33
N GLN A 148 8.59 -5.09 -6.20
CA GLN A 148 8.32 -6.13 -7.21
C GLN A 148 8.90 -5.84 -8.60
N LEU A 149 10.05 -5.20 -8.67
CA LEU A 149 10.74 -4.87 -9.93
C LEU A 149 11.98 -5.73 -10.17
N GLU A 150 12.21 -6.79 -9.39
CA GLU A 150 13.39 -7.65 -9.44
C GLU A 150 13.67 -8.22 -10.84
N LYS A 151 12.60 -8.54 -11.58
CA LYS A 151 12.72 -9.10 -12.95
C LYS A 151 13.22 -8.09 -13.98
N TYR A 152 13.36 -6.83 -13.62
CA TYR A 152 13.79 -5.76 -14.52
C TYR A 152 15.18 -5.20 -14.19
N ASN A 153 15.95 -5.86 -13.32
CA ASN A 153 17.30 -5.42 -12.90
C ASN A 153 18.28 -5.25 -14.08
N ASP A 154 18.06 -5.97 -15.19
CA ASP A 154 18.86 -5.83 -16.41
C ASP A 154 18.53 -4.56 -17.23
N ILE A 155 17.44 -3.87 -16.89
CA ILE A 155 16.94 -2.70 -17.63
C ILE A 155 17.10 -1.43 -16.80
N ILE A 156 16.83 -1.50 -15.48
CA ILE A 156 16.82 -0.36 -14.57
C ILE A 156 17.76 -0.60 -13.40
N ASP A 157 18.26 0.48 -12.76
CA ASP A 157 18.90 0.40 -11.45
C ASP A 157 17.82 0.33 -10.37
N TYR A 158 17.34 -0.89 -10.08
CA TYR A 158 16.26 -1.10 -9.13
C TYR A 158 16.72 -0.96 -7.69
N GLN A 159 16.09 -0.04 -6.97
CA GLN A 159 16.25 0.16 -5.54
C GLN A 159 15.02 -0.37 -4.81
N LYS A 160 15.17 -1.53 -4.19
CA LYS A 160 14.08 -2.18 -3.44
C LYS A 160 13.75 -1.39 -2.19
N VAL A 161 12.47 -1.07 -2.02
CA VAL A 161 11.94 -0.46 -0.80
C VAL A 161 11.37 -1.54 0.10
N ASP A 162 11.57 -1.43 1.41
CA ASP A 162 10.88 -2.30 2.37
C ASP A 162 9.38 -2.04 2.30
N PHE A 163 8.62 -3.09 1.99
CA PHE A 163 7.20 -2.99 1.76
C PHE A 163 6.50 -4.25 2.30
N SER A 164 5.91 -4.09 3.47
CA SER A 164 5.12 -5.11 4.16
C SER A 164 3.94 -4.46 4.86
N SER A 165 2.95 -5.24 5.27
CA SER A 165 1.86 -4.73 6.10
C SER A 165 2.38 -4.13 7.42
N LYS A 166 3.51 -4.64 7.94
CA LYS A 166 4.19 -4.07 9.10
C LYS A 166 4.76 -2.68 8.80
N SER A 167 5.54 -2.54 7.74
CA SER A 167 6.16 -1.26 7.39
C SER A 167 5.12 -0.20 7.01
N ILE A 168 4.04 -0.59 6.33
CA ILE A 168 2.86 0.24 6.06
C ILE A 168 2.18 0.67 7.36
N GLY A 169 2.03 -0.25 8.33
CA GLY A 169 1.46 0.07 9.64
C GLY A 169 2.30 1.07 10.43
N LEU A 170 3.61 0.95 10.42
CA LEU A 170 4.52 1.92 11.05
C LEU A 170 4.41 3.31 10.39
N TYR A 171 4.31 3.35 9.06
CA TYR A 171 4.08 4.60 8.33
C TYR A 171 2.72 5.22 8.67
N ALA A 172 1.66 4.40 8.74
CA ALA A 172 0.33 4.84 9.13
C ALA A 172 0.32 5.46 10.53
N LEU A 173 1.00 4.81 11.49
CA LEU A 173 1.12 5.28 12.86
C LEU A 173 1.84 6.64 12.92
N LYS A 174 2.94 6.78 12.21
CA LYS A 174 3.72 8.03 12.15
C LYS A 174 2.93 9.20 11.55
N ASN A 175 2.06 8.93 10.57
CA ASN A 175 1.31 9.95 9.84
C ASN A 175 -0.20 9.92 10.19
N TYR A 176 -0.56 9.35 11.34
CA TYR A 176 -1.95 9.09 11.70
C TYR A 176 -2.81 10.36 11.68
N GLU A 177 -2.35 11.44 12.31
CA GLU A 177 -3.12 12.68 12.41
C GLU A 177 -3.39 13.33 11.05
N ASP A 178 -2.44 13.21 10.12
CA ASP A 178 -2.54 13.81 8.78
C ASP A 178 -3.38 12.96 7.80
N LEU A 179 -3.44 11.64 8.02
CA LEU A 179 -4.04 10.70 7.06
C LEU A 179 -5.38 10.13 7.51
N LYS A 180 -5.71 10.18 8.81
CA LYS A 180 -6.96 9.59 9.31
C LYS A 180 -8.20 10.27 8.74
N THR A 181 -9.23 9.49 8.44
CA THR A 181 -10.53 9.97 8.01
C THR A 181 -11.68 9.15 8.59
N LEU A 182 -12.74 9.83 9.03
CA LEU A 182 -14.02 9.21 9.37
C LEU A 182 -14.98 9.21 8.18
N ASP A 183 -14.70 10.01 7.15
CA ASP A 183 -15.48 9.95 5.91
C ASP A 183 -14.96 8.79 5.04
N LEU A 184 -15.61 7.64 5.21
CA LEU A 184 -15.23 6.42 4.49
C LEU A 184 -15.46 6.55 2.98
N ASN A 185 -16.31 7.48 2.51
CA ASN A 185 -16.60 7.65 1.09
C ASN A 185 -15.43 8.25 0.31
N VAL A 186 -14.56 9.00 0.98
CA VAL A 186 -13.35 9.57 0.34
C VAL A 186 -12.26 8.53 0.13
N VAL A 187 -12.35 7.38 0.82
CA VAL A 187 -11.37 6.29 0.70
C VAL A 187 -11.76 5.40 -0.48
N SER A 188 -11.15 5.65 -1.61
CA SER A 188 -11.37 4.89 -2.84
C SER A 188 -10.04 4.56 -3.53
N PRO A 189 -10.02 3.51 -4.38
CA PRO A 189 -8.85 3.26 -5.20
C PRO A 189 -8.54 4.47 -6.08
N VAL A 190 -7.29 4.90 -6.08
CA VAL A 190 -6.88 5.97 -7.00
C VAL A 190 -6.62 5.36 -8.38
N TYR A 191 -7.43 5.74 -9.36
CA TYR A 191 -7.25 5.33 -10.75
C TYR A 191 -6.47 6.40 -11.49
N LEU A 192 -5.43 5.99 -12.21
CA LEU A 192 -4.78 6.88 -13.17
C LEU A 192 -5.65 6.93 -14.44
N ASP A 193 -6.01 8.13 -14.87
CA ASP A 193 -7.00 8.41 -15.94
C ASP A 193 -6.77 7.72 -17.30
N ASN A 194 -5.62 7.08 -17.50
CA ASN A 194 -5.28 6.40 -18.75
C ASN A 194 -5.57 4.88 -18.77
N PHE A 195 -6.23 4.34 -17.75
CA PHE A 195 -6.61 2.91 -17.71
C PHE A 195 -8.02 2.65 -18.28
N MET A 196 -8.58 3.59 -19.00
CA MET A 196 -9.76 3.32 -19.80
C MET A 196 -9.34 2.38 -20.92
N LEU A 197 -9.82 1.14 -20.82
CA LEU A 197 -9.75 0.13 -21.85
C LEU A 197 -9.89 0.77 -23.23
N LYS A 198 -8.80 0.81 -24.00
CA LYS A 198 -8.95 0.95 -25.46
C LYS A 198 -9.78 -0.25 -25.89
N LYS A 199 -11.02 0.04 -26.28
CA LYS A 199 -11.89 -0.92 -26.99
C LYS A 199 -11.21 -1.38 -28.27
#